data_2cda6183db5735c708fa7dcc7ebb1307
#
_entry.id   2cda6183db5735c708fa7dcc7ebb1307
#
_cell.length_a   1.000
_cell.length_b   1.000
_cell.length_c   1.000
_cell.angle_alpha   90.00
_cell.angle_beta   90.00
_cell.angle_gamma   90.00
#
_symmetry.space_group_name_H-M   'P 1'
#
loop_
_entity.id
_entity.type
_entity.pdbx_description
1 polymer ?
#
loop_
_entity_poly.entity_id
_entity_poly.type
_entity_poly.pdbx_seq_one_letter_code
_entity_poly.pdbx_strand_id
1 'polypeptide(L)' 'MPLMQKLLYTGTNYDEVKRICGDRVLVPYFCMGFSMLSVDTGDGFVSVYEGDVIVREDDGSLRIETIQDQRL' A
#
# COMPACT_ATOMS: atom_id res chain seq x y z
N MET A 1 -10.65 -3.65 20.42
CA MET A 1 -10.69 -4.76 19.45
C MET A 1 -9.75 -4.48 18.31
N PRO A 2 -8.69 -5.19 18.20
CA PRO A 2 -7.75 -4.94 17.12
C PRO A 2 -8.37 -5.36 15.80
N LEU A 3 -8.08 -4.59 14.76
CA LEU A 3 -8.63 -4.84 13.46
C LEU A 3 -7.55 -4.74 12.42
N MET A 4 -7.30 -5.83 11.75
CA MET A 4 -6.43 -5.81 10.60
C MET A 4 -7.22 -5.25 9.44
N GLN A 5 -6.62 -4.31 8.72
CA GLN A 5 -7.27 -3.69 7.58
C GLN A 5 -6.48 -3.99 6.33
N LYS A 6 -7.19 -4.25 5.25
CA LYS A 6 -6.56 -4.49 3.95
C LYS A 6 -7.21 -3.58 2.93
N LEU A 7 -6.39 -3.04 2.06
CA LEU A 7 -6.87 -2.12 1.02
C LEU A 7 -6.13 -2.40 -0.27
N LEU A 8 -6.88 -2.64 -1.31
CA LEU A 8 -6.31 -2.79 -2.65
C LEU A 8 -5.96 -1.41 -3.20
N TYR A 9 -4.73 -1.25 -3.67
CA TYR A 9 -4.34 0.00 -4.31
C TYR A 9 -4.71 -0.08 -5.78
N THR A 10 -5.58 0.84 -6.21
CA THR A 10 -6.07 0.83 -7.59
C THR A 10 -5.35 1.81 -8.49
N GLY A 11 -4.47 2.60 -7.95
CA GLY A 11 -3.80 3.66 -8.70
C GLY A 11 -4.52 5.00 -8.59
N THR A 12 -5.77 5.02 -8.13
CA THR A 12 -6.54 6.25 -8.04
C THR A 12 -7.15 6.46 -6.65
N ASN A 13 -6.91 5.55 -5.72
CA ASN A 13 -7.52 5.64 -4.39
C ASN A 13 -6.53 6.07 -3.32
N TYR A 14 -5.68 7.03 -3.65
CA TYR A 14 -4.67 7.51 -2.70
C TYR A 14 -5.31 7.99 -1.39
N ASP A 15 -6.47 8.62 -1.46
CA ASP A 15 -7.14 9.13 -0.25
C ASP A 15 -7.44 7.99 0.73
N GLU A 16 -7.84 6.84 0.22
CA GLU A 16 -8.10 5.69 1.07
C GLU A 16 -6.81 5.14 1.66
N VAL A 17 -5.76 5.11 0.85
CA VAL A 17 -4.45 4.65 1.32
C VAL A 17 -3.96 5.59 2.43
N LYS A 18 -4.11 6.87 2.24
CA LYS A 18 -3.69 7.86 3.23
C LYS A 18 -4.46 7.69 4.53
N ARG A 19 -5.72 7.30 4.44
CA ARG A 19 -6.54 7.08 5.63
C ARG A 19 -6.01 5.92 6.45
N ILE A 20 -5.54 4.87 5.80
CA ILE A 20 -5.01 3.70 6.50
C ILE A 20 -3.59 3.95 6.98
N CYS A 21 -2.75 4.53 6.14
CA CYS A 21 -1.32 4.64 6.41
C CYS A 21 -0.96 5.91 7.18
N GLY A 22 -1.80 6.91 7.12
CA GLY A 22 -1.49 8.17 7.78
C GLY A 22 -0.29 8.82 7.13
N ASP A 23 0.68 9.22 7.95
CA ASP A 23 1.85 9.91 7.45
C ASP A 23 2.91 8.98 6.88
N ARG A 24 2.63 7.70 6.83
CA ARG A 24 3.61 6.73 6.36
C ARG A 24 3.59 6.52 4.86
N VAL A 25 2.71 7.20 4.15
CA VAL A 25 2.62 7.05 2.70
C VAL A 25 3.08 8.33 2.03
N LEU A 26 3.88 8.17 0.97
CA LEU A 26 4.29 9.30 0.16
C LEU A 26 3.34 9.48 -0.99
N VAL A 27 3.32 10.69 -1.53
CA VAL A 27 2.44 11.04 -2.64
C VAL A 27 2.72 10.12 -3.82
N PRO A 28 1.68 9.66 -4.51
CA PRO A 28 1.89 8.79 -5.67
C PRO A 28 2.62 9.50 -6.80
N TYR A 29 3.29 8.73 -7.59
CA TYR A 29 3.97 9.26 -8.77
C TYR A 29 3.84 8.24 -9.90
N PHE A 30 4.06 8.71 -11.11
CA PHE A 30 3.96 7.85 -12.27
C PHE A 30 5.35 7.51 -12.78
N CYS A 31 5.53 6.27 -13.15
CA CYS A 31 6.77 5.82 -13.74
C CYS A 31 6.42 4.83 -14.83
N MET A 32 6.79 5.14 -16.05
CA MET A 32 6.56 4.28 -17.21
C MET A 32 5.09 3.87 -17.35
N GLY A 33 4.19 4.80 -17.07
CA GLY A 33 2.77 4.54 -17.22
C GLY A 33 2.09 3.89 -16.03
N PHE A 34 2.83 3.60 -14.98
CA PHE A 34 2.27 2.98 -13.79
C PHE A 34 2.21 3.98 -12.65
N SER A 35 1.15 3.90 -11.89
CA SER A 35 1.00 4.70 -10.69
C SER A 35 1.57 3.90 -9.52
N MET A 36 2.51 4.50 -8.79
CA MET A 36 3.11 3.84 -7.63
C MET A 36 3.19 4.81 -6.49
N LEU A 37 3.27 4.28 -5.29
CA LEU A 37 3.54 5.09 -4.12
C LEU A 37 4.48 4.32 -3.20
N SER A 38 5.01 5.01 -2.21
CA SER A 38 5.93 4.40 -1.26
C SER A 38 5.31 4.44 0.11
N VAL A 39 5.40 3.33 0.81
CA VAL A 39 4.87 3.21 2.16
C VAL A 39 6.00 2.86 3.10
N ASP A 40 6.07 3.57 4.21
CA ASP A 40 7.07 3.30 5.24
C ASP A 40 6.54 2.18 6.13
N THR A 41 7.15 1.02 6.02
CA THR A 41 6.70 -0.15 6.78
C THR A 41 7.41 -0.30 8.11
N GLY A 42 8.32 0.61 8.42
CA GLY A 42 9.10 0.50 9.63
C GLY A 42 10.50 -0.06 9.37
N ASP A 43 10.65 -0.82 8.29
CA ASP A 43 11.94 -1.34 7.88
C ASP A 43 12.47 -0.61 6.65
N GLY A 44 11.83 0.47 6.29
CA GLY A 44 12.17 1.24 5.11
C GLY A 44 10.95 1.42 4.24
N PHE A 45 11.15 2.04 3.08
CA PHE A 45 10.05 2.30 2.17
C PHE A 45 9.88 1.15 1.20
N VAL A 46 8.64 0.76 0.97
CA VAL A 46 8.31 -0.29 0.02
C VAL A 46 7.45 0.34 -1.06
N SER A 47 7.76 0.05 -2.32
CA SER A 47 6.96 0.56 -3.43
C SER A 47 5.68 -0.25 -3.55
N VAL A 48 4.58 0.45 -3.75
CA VAL A 48 3.26 -0.16 -3.90
C VAL A 48 2.79 0.16 -5.31
N TYR A 49 2.43 -0.88 -6.04
CA TYR A 49 1.97 -0.74 -7.42
C TYR A 49 0.46 -0.99 -7.47
N GLU A 50 -0.14 -0.58 -8.56
CA GLU A 50 -1.55 -0.90 -8.77
C GLU A 50 -1.75 -2.40 -8.69
N GLY A 51 -2.73 -2.82 -7.93
CA GLY A 51 -3.01 -4.24 -7.73
C GLY A 51 -2.42 -4.83 -6.46
N ASP A 52 -1.52 -4.11 -5.82
CA ASP A 52 -0.98 -4.58 -4.54
C ASP A 52 -1.95 -4.27 -3.41
N VAL A 53 -1.86 -5.02 -2.35
CA VAL A 53 -2.73 -4.84 -1.19
C VAL A 53 -1.89 -4.30 -0.03
N ILE A 54 -2.37 -3.23 0.56
CA ILE A 54 -1.73 -2.63 1.74
C ILE A 54 -2.43 -3.20 2.96
N VAL A 55 -1.66 -3.76 3.87
CA VAL A 55 -2.21 -4.38 5.07
C VAL A 55 -1.74 -3.60 6.29
N ARG A 56 -2.69 -3.19 7.10
CA ARG A 56 -2.38 -2.60 8.39
C ARG A 56 -2.73 -3.64 9.46
N GLU A 57 -1.71 -4.06 10.19
CA GLU A 57 -1.89 -5.07 11.22
C GLU A 57 -2.54 -4.49 12.46
N ASP A 58 -2.91 -5.36 13.39
CA ASP A 58 -3.55 -4.96 14.62
C ASP A 58 -2.71 -3.98 15.44
N ASP A 59 -1.42 -4.11 15.36
CA ASP A 59 -0.52 -3.25 16.14
C ASP A 59 -0.15 -1.96 15.40
N GLY A 60 -0.75 -1.73 14.24
CA GLY A 60 -0.49 -0.54 13.46
C GLY A 60 0.63 -0.65 12.46
N SER A 61 1.34 -1.78 12.44
CA SER A 61 2.41 -1.95 11.46
C SER A 61 1.81 -2.15 10.07
N LEU A 62 2.59 -1.81 9.06
CA LEU A 62 2.13 -1.89 7.68
C LEU A 62 2.97 -2.89 6.92
N ARG A 63 2.34 -3.60 6.02
CA ARG A 63 3.04 -4.46 5.08
C ARG A 63 2.28 -4.49 3.76
N ILE A 64 2.95 -4.95 2.74
CA ILE A 64 2.39 -4.95 1.39
C ILE A 64 2.31 -6.40 0.92
N GLU A 65 1.15 -6.78 0.42
CA GLU A 65 0.96 -8.09 -0.20
C GLU A 65 0.87 -7.87 -1.70
N THR A 66 1.71 -8.55 -2.43
CA THR A 66 1.67 -8.49 -3.88
C THR A 66 0.87 -9.67 -4.37
N ILE A 67 -0.20 -9.39 -5.09
CA ILE A 67 -1.04 -10.44 -5.64
C ILE A 67 -0.56 -10.73 -7.01
N GLN A 68 0.29 -11.70 -7.14
CA GLN A 68 0.78 -12.00 -8.41
C GLN A 68 0.09 -13.08 -8.94
N ASP A 69 -0.35 -13.32 -9.40
CA ASP A 69 -0.93 -14.41 -9.67
C ASP A 69 -0.33 -15.24 -10.44
N GLN A 70 -0.14 -15.51 -10.27
CA GLN A 70 0.31 -16.01 -10.73
C GLN A 70 0.18 -16.57 -11.85
N ARG A 71 0.16 -16.42 -12.44
CA ARG A 71 0.08 -16.69 -13.39
C ARG A 71 0.71 -17.18 -14.04
N LEU A 72 0.96 -17.63 -14.13
CA LEU A 72 1.47 -18.04 -14.50
C LEU A 72 1.57 -18.43 -14.97
#